data_d8c15a322cfb8c2f981306c90be57330
#
_entry.id   d8c15a322cfb8c2f981306c90be57330
#
_cell.length_a   1.000
_cell.length_b   1.000
_cell.length_c   1.000
_cell.angle_alpha   90.00
_cell.angle_beta   90.00
_cell.angle_gamma   90.00
#
_symmetry.space_group_name_H-M   'P 1'
#
loop_
_entity.id
_entity.type
_entity.pdbx_description
1 polymer ?
#
loop_
_entity_poly.entity_id
_entity_poly.type
_entity_poly.pdbx_seq_one_letter_code
_entity_poly.pdbx_strand_id
1 'polypeptide(L)'
;MLNTEIFEKYQRWMKCCNHCEDLQGLSENEIKDSFFRELSFGTGGLRGKLGLGPNRLNVYTVGKATQGLADYLNSVFESPAVALCRDTRHGSEEFVRRVAEVLAGNGIRSYLFDRVEPTPALSFAVRELGCSAGVNITASHNPSAYNGYKVYGPDGCQITVDAAEAIQAAIDPVDCFDGVKAMAFDSALDEGLAQWVPERVLDRYIEETLEVSTGEDCSALRIVYTPLHGVGLECVSRVLEGIGVAEVTTVDEQCVHDGDFPTCPYPNPEVREALELGLEYCDRVKPDLLLATDPDTDRVGIAVPHTGEYKLLTGNEVGLLLLDFLASKASESGVDMGREVACTTIVSAPMADDVARARGLELRRTLTGFKFIGEQVGVLESEGREGDFLMGFEESYGYLAGTSVRDKDAVVASMLICELAAHWKKEGLDLYEAMERLYKEYGYWSSALLDQAYEGPEGASDMSAMMSGLREHAPEYIGATAVAERIDYAKGAPMPVVNPTDEPQRLPEADVLEFRLADGSRVLFRPSGTEPKAKAYVFAKGADRDESEAKLAALVADAKSILEGNR
;
A
#
# COMPACT_ATOMS: atom_id res chain seq x y z
N MET A 1 7.71 34.02 -18.18
CA MET A 1 7.82 33.55 -19.59
C MET A 1 8.17 32.06 -19.54
N LEU A 2 7.49 31.26 -20.33
CA LEU A 2 7.81 29.86 -20.53
C LEU A 2 9.20 29.72 -21.16
N ASN A 3 9.99 28.71 -20.74
CA ASN A 3 11.21 28.39 -21.48
C ASN A 3 10.83 27.79 -22.85
N THR A 4 11.78 27.81 -23.80
CA THR A 4 11.54 27.39 -25.19
C THR A 4 11.06 25.93 -25.28
N GLU A 5 11.65 25.03 -24.50
CA GLU A 5 11.32 23.60 -24.51
C GLU A 5 9.90 23.33 -24.03
N ILE A 6 9.48 23.94 -22.90
CA ILE A 6 8.12 23.85 -22.39
C ILE A 6 7.12 24.38 -23.41
N PHE A 7 7.44 25.51 -24.04
CA PHE A 7 6.57 26.14 -25.05
C PHE A 7 6.41 25.25 -26.29
N GLU A 8 7.46 24.63 -26.78
CA GLU A 8 7.42 23.71 -27.93
C GLU A 8 6.59 22.45 -27.62
N LYS A 9 6.78 21.84 -26.44
CA LYS A 9 5.95 20.72 -25.98
C LYS A 9 4.47 21.12 -25.90
N TYR A 10 4.17 22.26 -25.29
CA TYR A 10 2.81 22.77 -25.19
C TYR A 10 2.17 23.00 -26.58
N GLN A 11 2.89 23.63 -27.52
CA GLN A 11 2.39 23.85 -28.88
C GLN A 11 2.12 22.54 -29.64
N ARG A 12 2.93 21.52 -29.42
CA ARG A 12 2.70 20.18 -29.99
C ARG A 12 1.42 19.55 -29.44
N TRP A 13 1.23 19.61 -28.14
CA TRP A 13 0.01 19.10 -27.50
C TRP A 13 -1.24 19.84 -28.00
N MET A 14 -1.17 21.15 -28.14
CA MET A 14 -2.25 21.95 -28.72
C MET A 14 -2.66 21.54 -30.15
N LYS A 15 -1.77 20.90 -30.89
CA LYS A 15 -2.06 20.41 -32.26
C LYS A 15 -2.54 18.97 -32.30
N CYS A 16 -2.07 18.14 -31.38
CA CYS A 16 -2.19 16.68 -31.48
C CYS A 16 -3.23 16.11 -30.51
N CYS A 17 -3.52 16.77 -29.39
CA CYS A 17 -4.50 16.23 -28.44
C CYS A 17 -5.94 16.56 -28.86
N ASN A 18 -6.85 15.65 -28.55
CA ASN A 18 -8.27 15.93 -28.52
C ASN A 18 -8.56 16.80 -27.30
N HIS A 19 -9.58 17.67 -27.34
CA HIS A 19 -9.91 18.60 -26.24
C HIS A 19 -8.83 19.63 -25.93
N CYS A 20 -8.15 20.14 -26.95
CA CYS A 20 -7.12 21.17 -26.80
C CYS A 20 -7.64 22.49 -26.18
N GLU A 21 -8.94 22.70 -26.14
CA GLU A 21 -9.59 23.81 -25.43
C GLU A 21 -9.24 23.80 -23.93
N ASP A 22 -9.09 22.66 -23.30
CA ASP A 22 -8.71 22.55 -21.88
C ASP A 22 -7.28 23.08 -21.63
N LEU A 23 -6.39 22.92 -22.61
CA LEU A 23 -5.05 23.50 -22.55
C LEU A 23 -5.04 25.02 -22.69
N GLN A 24 -5.99 25.59 -23.44
CA GLN A 24 -6.07 27.04 -23.67
C GLN A 24 -6.45 27.79 -22.40
N GLY A 25 -7.15 27.14 -21.46
CA GLY A 25 -7.56 27.71 -20.19
C GLY A 25 -6.47 27.76 -19.13
N LEU A 26 -5.34 27.08 -19.33
CA LEU A 26 -4.29 26.95 -18.32
C LEU A 26 -3.50 28.27 -18.14
N SER A 27 -3.23 28.62 -16.89
CA SER A 27 -2.30 29.68 -16.53
C SER A 27 -0.85 29.32 -16.90
N GLU A 28 0.05 30.30 -16.96
CA GLU A 28 1.48 30.05 -17.24
C GLU A 28 2.13 29.10 -16.21
N ASN A 29 1.69 29.15 -14.95
CA ASN A 29 2.21 28.26 -13.92
C ASN A 29 1.70 26.82 -14.10
N GLU A 30 0.43 26.66 -14.46
CA GLU A 30 -0.13 25.33 -14.75
C GLU A 30 0.51 24.72 -16.00
N ILE A 31 0.78 25.51 -17.03
CA ILE A 31 1.52 25.05 -18.21
C ILE A 31 2.93 24.61 -17.80
N LYS A 32 3.65 25.40 -17.00
CA LYS A 32 4.97 25.00 -16.49
C LYS A 32 4.89 23.66 -15.76
N ASP A 33 3.96 23.52 -14.82
CA ASP A 33 3.79 22.31 -14.01
C ASP A 33 3.38 21.09 -14.85
N SER A 34 2.59 21.30 -15.90
CA SER A 34 2.15 20.20 -16.78
C SER A 34 3.19 19.75 -17.80
N PHE A 35 4.18 20.60 -18.14
CA PHE A 35 5.07 20.39 -19.28
C PHE A 35 6.58 20.38 -18.94
N PHE A 36 7.00 20.66 -17.67
CA PHE A 36 8.43 20.76 -17.32
C PHE A 36 9.16 19.41 -17.35
N ARG A 37 8.45 18.31 -17.19
CA ARG A 37 8.96 16.94 -17.26
C ARG A 37 7.88 15.99 -17.77
N GLU A 38 8.24 14.74 -17.99
CA GLU A 38 7.29 13.65 -18.18
C GLU A 38 7.04 12.92 -16.84
N LEU A 39 5.88 12.26 -16.73
CA LEU A 39 5.66 11.32 -15.63
C LEU A 39 6.66 10.18 -15.77
N SER A 40 7.38 9.89 -14.68
CA SER A 40 8.26 8.72 -14.61
C SER A 40 7.49 7.49 -14.10
N PHE A 41 7.77 6.37 -14.70
CA PHE A 41 7.32 5.06 -14.23
C PHE A 41 8.18 4.70 -13.01
N GLY A 42 7.64 4.95 -11.81
CA GLY A 42 8.33 4.67 -10.55
C GLY A 42 8.44 3.17 -10.27
N THR A 43 8.75 2.81 -9.04
CA THR A 43 8.99 1.42 -8.62
C THR A 43 7.78 0.46 -8.72
N GLY A 44 6.66 0.90 -9.24
CA GLY A 44 5.45 0.08 -9.37
C GLY A 44 4.41 0.65 -10.32
N GLY A 45 4.72 1.74 -11.07
CA GLY A 45 3.79 2.35 -12.01
C GLY A 45 3.85 3.89 -12.04
N LEU A 46 2.84 4.51 -12.65
CA LEU A 46 2.70 5.96 -12.72
C LEU A 46 1.75 6.47 -11.63
N ARG A 47 2.01 7.67 -11.12
CA ARG A 47 1.07 8.43 -10.29
C ARG A 47 1.19 9.91 -10.64
N GLY A 48 0.07 10.57 -10.86
CA GLY A 48 0.08 11.99 -11.20
C GLY A 48 -1.28 12.66 -11.02
N LYS A 49 -1.28 13.99 -11.07
CA LYS A 49 -2.52 14.75 -11.15
C LYS A 49 -3.20 14.49 -12.50
N LEU A 50 -4.51 14.43 -12.49
CA LEU A 50 -5.32 14.40 -13.71
C LEU A 50 -5.15 15.71 -14.51
N GLY A 51 -5.25 15.61 -15.84
CA GLY A 51 -5.19 16.75 -16.75
C GLY A 51 -4.34 16.49 -17.99
N LEU A 52 -4.23 17.47 -18.85
CA LEU A 52 -3.45 17.38 -20.09
C LEU A 52 -2.00 17.83 -19.87
N GLY A 53 -1.10 17.20 -20.59
CA GLY A 53 0.35 17.41 -20.53
C GLY A 53 1.12 16.17 -20.15
N PRO A 54 2.43 16.13 -20.45
CA PRO A 54 3.27 14.95 -20.20
C PRO A 54 3.52 14.68 -18.70
N ASN A 55 3.39 15.69 -17.82
CA ASN A 55 3.49 15.54 -16.35
C ASN A 55 2.11 15.38 -15.69
N ARG A 56 1.12 14.87 -16.43
CA ARG A 56 -0.24 14.62 -15.97
C ARG A 56 -0.68 13.23 -16.38
N LEU A 57 -1.60 12.64 -15.60
CA LEU A 57 -2.24 11.40 -15.98
C LEU A 57 -3.44 11.69 -16.90
N ASN A 58 -3.42 11.11 -18.08
CA ASN A 58 -4.41 11.27 -19.15
C ASN A 58 -4.30 10.12 -20.13
N VAL A 59 -5.20 10.02 -21.10
CA VAL A 59 -5.23 8.93 -22.10
C VAL A 59 -3.96 8.81 -22.94
N TYR A 60 -3.21 9.91 -23.13
CA TYR A 60 -1.96 9.90 -23.90
C TYR A 60 -0.81 9.33 -23.08
N THR A 61 -0.65 9.76 -21.82
CA THR A 61 0.39 9.25 -20.92
C THR A 61 0.13 7.80 -20.52
N VAL A 62 -1.14 7.43 -20.30
CA VAL A 62 -1.57 6.03 -20.08
C VAL A 62 -1.29 5.20 -21.34
N GLY A 63 -1.65 5.70 -22.52
CA GLY A 63 -1.36 5.02 -23.80
C GLY A 63 0.14 4.79 -24.03
N LYS A 64 0.97 5.82 -23.76
CA LYS A 64 2.43 5.75 -23.84
C LYS A 64 2.99 4.68 -22.89
N ALA A 65 2.56 4.69 -21.63
CA ALA A 65 2.98 3.70 -20.63
C ALA A 65 2.58 2.29 -21.02
N THR A 66 1.35 2.12 -21.50
CA THR A 66 0.85 0.80 -21.94
C THR A 66 1.57 0.30 -23.19
N GLN A 67 1.97 1.19 -24.12
CA GLN A 67 2.78 0.77 -25.28
C GLN A 67 4.14 0.23 -24.82
N GLY A 68 4.83 0.93 -23.89
CA GLY A 68 6.10 0.43 -23.34
C GLY A 68 5.91 -0.88 -22.56
N LEU A 69 4.83 -1.02 -21.78
CA LEU A 69 4.50 -2.29 -21.14
C LEU A 69 4.25 -3.39 -22.17
N ALA A 70 3.51 -3.12 -23.24
CA ALA A 70 3.25 -4.08 -24.32
C ALA A 70 4.54 -4.53 -25.02
N ASP A 71 5.45 -3.59 -25.31
CA ASP A 71 6.75 -3.88 -25.92
C ASP A 71 7.60 -4.77 -24.99
N TYR A 72 7.64 -4.46 -23.69
CA TYR A 72 8.30 -5.29 -22.68
C TYR A 72 7.69 -6.70 -22.62
N LEU A 73 6.37 -6.82 -22.48
CA LEU A 73 5.69 -8.11 -22.36
C LEU A 73 5.92 -8.99 -23.59
N ASN A 74 5.82 -8.43 -24.80
CA ASN A 74 6.09 -9.14 -26.05
C ASN A 74 7.56 -9.57 -26.19
N SER A 75 8.49 -8.91 -25.48
CA SER A 75 9.90 -9.30 -25.48
C SER A 75 10.22 -10.44 -24.51
N VAL A 76 9.40 -10.60 -23.46
CA VAL A 76 9.66 -11.56 -22.35
C VAL A 76 8.76 -12.80 -22.47
N PHE A 77 7.53 -12.66 -22.95
CA PHE A 77 6.54 -13.73 -23.01
C PHE A 77 6.14 -14.05 -24.45
N GLU A 78 5.91 -15.32 -24.75
CA GLU A 78 5.51 -15.77 -26.09
C GLU A 78 4.05 -15.38 -26.43
N SER A 79 3.15 -15.42 -25.46
CA SER A 79 1.72 -15.12 -25.61
C SER A 79 1.20 -14.41 -24.37
N PRO A 80 1.59 -13.15 -24.15
CA PRO A 80 1.21 -12.44 -22.93
C PRO A 80 -0.30 -12.18 -22.85
N ALA A 81 -0.81 -12.18 -21.62
CA ALA A 81 -2.15 -11.73 -21.28
C ALA A 81 -2.09 -10.82 -20.05
N VAL A 82 -3.01 -9.87 -19.91
CA VAL A 82 -3.01 -8.86 -18.84
C VAL A 82 -4.38 -8.78 -18.19
N ALA A 83 -4.44 -8.87 -16.86
CA ALA A 83 -5.65 -8.58 -16.09
C ALA A 83 -5.75 -7.08 -15.81
N LEU A 84 -6.95 -6.50 -15.91
CA LEU A 84 -7.18 -5.06 -15.78
C LEU A 84 -8.25 -4.77 -14.74
N CYS A 85 -7.95 -3.84 -13.81
CA CYS A 85 -8.84 -3.39 -12.77
C CYS A 85 -8.83 -1.86 -12.65
N ARG A 86 -9.83 -1.31 -11.99
CA ARG A 86 -9.94 0.13 -11.73
C ARG A 86 -10.70 0.42 -10.44
N ASP A 87 -10.41 1.56 -9.85
CA ASP A 87 -11.16 2.14 -8.74
C ASP A 87 -12.25 3.12 -9.20
N THR A 88 -12.84 3.86 -8.26
CA THR A 88 -13.95 4.79 -8.46
C THR A 88 -13.53 6.17 -8.97
N ARG A 89 -12.24 6.44 -9.13
CA ARG A 89 -11.69 7.76 -9.47
C ARG A 89 -12.09 8.23 -10.87
N HIS A 90 -12.13 9.56 -11.02
CA HIS A 90 -12.30 10.17 -12.33
C HIS A 90 -11.25 9.68 -13.33
N GLY A 91 -11.69 9.42 -14.55
CA GLY A 91 -10.84 8.92 -15.64
C GLY A 91 -10.53 7.41 -15.57
N SER A 92 -10.77 6.71 -14.44
CA SER A 92 -10.38 5.30 -14.30
C SER A 92 -11.02 4.40 -15.36
N GLU A 93 -12.28 4.62 -15.73
CA GLU A 93 -12.96 3.85 -16.78
C GLU A 93 -12.37 4.12 -18.17
N GLU A 94 -12.12 5.38 -18.49
CA GLU A 94 -11.51 5.76 -19.77
C GLU A 94 -10.08 5.22 -19.87
N PHE A 95 -9.32 5.29 -18.79
CA PHE A 95 -7.94 4.83 -18.78
C PHE A 95 -7.82 3.31 -18.90
N VAL A 96 -8.66 2.53 -18.19
CA VAL A 96 -8.62 1.07 -18.31
C VAL A 96 -9.03 0.59 -19.71
N ARG A 97 -10.00 1.27 -20.35
CA ARG A 97 -10.34 1.02 -21.77
C ARG A 97 -9.16 1.35 -22.68
N ARG A 98 -8.49 2.50 -22.45
CA ARG A 98 -7.29 2.86 -23.21
C ARG A 98 -6.18 1.83 -23.08
N VAL A 99 -5.97 1.26 -21.89
CA VAL A 99 -5.03 0.15 -21.68
C VAL A 99 -5.42 -1.05 -22.57
N ALA A 100 -6.68 -1.48 -22.54
CA ALA A 100 -7.15 -2.61 -23.35
C ALA A 100 -6.98 -2.36 -24.85
N GLU A 101 -7.28 -1.14 -25.34
CA GLU A 101 -7.09 -0.75 -26.75
C GLU A 101 -5.63 -0.87 -27.19
N VAL A 102 -4.70 -0.39 -26.36
CA VAL A 102 -3.26 -0.44 -26.69
C VAL A 102 -2.73 -1.87 -26.62
N LEU A 103 -3.12 -2.65 -25.62
CA LEU A 103 -2.76 -4.06 -25.53
C LEU A 103 -3.26 -4.83 -26.77
N ALA A 104 -4.53 -4.66 -27.15
CA ALA A 104 -5.10 -5.27 -28.33
C ALA A 104 -4.38 -4.85 -29.62
N GLY A 105 -4.04 -3.55 -29.78
CA GLY A 105 -3.25 -3.03 -30.90
C GLY A 105 -1.84 -3.63 -31.02
N ASN A 106 -1.34 -4.25 -29.94
CA ASN A 106 -0.07 -4.97 -29.89
C ASN A 106 -0.23 -6.50 -29.84
N GLY A 107 -1.46 -7.01 -30.09
CA GLY A 107 -1.77 -8.44 -30.12
C GLY A 107 -1.80 -9.12 -28.75
N ILE A 108 -1.89 -8.36 -27.68
CA ILE A 108 -1.92 -8.85 -26.29
C ILE A 108 -3.37 -8.96 -25.83
N ARG A 109 -3.76 -10.13 -25.29
CA ARG A 109 -5.07 -10.32 -24.69
C ARG A 109 -5.18 -9.62 -23.36
N SER A 110 -6.36 -9.03 -23.08
CA SER A 110 -6.67 -8.45 -21.77
C SER A 110 -7.95 -9.03 -21.19
N TYR A 111 -7.99 -9.15 -19.86
CA TYR A 111 -9.17 -9.53 -19.08
C TYR A 111 -9.53 -8.35 -18.16
N LEU A 112 -10.69 -7.72 -18.39
CA LEU A 112 -11.15 -6.54 -17.66
C LEU A 112 -12.25 -6.94 -16.68
N PHE A 113 -12.21 -6.43 -15.47
CA PHE A 113 -13.41 -6.38 -14.65
C PHE A 113 -14.42 -5.41 -15.28
N ASP A 114 -15.69 -5.83 -15.36
CA ASP A 114 -16.77 -5.03 -15.96
C ASP A 114 -17.21 -3.86 -15.08
N ARG A 115 -16.83 -3.91 -13.79
CA ARG A 115 -17.08 -2.90 -12.78
C ARG A 115 -15.79 -2.55 -12.00
N VAL A 116 -15.90 -1.68 -11.02
CA VAL A 116 -14.80 -1.35 -10.11
C VAL A 116 -14.59 -2.49 -9.12
N GLU A 117 -13.33 -2.87 -8.86
CA GLU A 117 -13.00 -3.99 -7.97
C GLU A 117 -11.77 -3.68 -7.11
N PRO A 118 -11.60 -4.38 -5.98
CA PRO A 118 -10.44 -4.23 -5.11
C PRO A 118 -9.10 -4.57 -5.77
N THR A 119 -8.03 -3.87 -5.36
CA THR A 119 -6.64 -4.21 -5.74
C THR A 119 -6.31 -5.69 -5.48
N PRO A 120 -6.64 -6.30 -4.32
CA PRO A 120 -6.38 -7.73 -4.11
C PRO A 120 -7.14 -8.65 -5.08
N ALA A 121 -8.34 -8.28 -5.53
CA ALA A 121 -9.04 -9.05 -6.56
C ALA A 121 -8.27 -9.08 -7.89
N LEU A 122 -7.58 -7.99 -8.26
CA LEU A 122 -6.68 -7.99 -9.42
C LEU A 122 -5.48 -8.93 -9.20
N SER A 123 -4.81 -8.84 -8.05
CA SER A 123 -3.68 -9.72 -7.72
C SER A 123 -4.08 -11.19 -7.83
N PHE A 124 -5.25 -11.55 -7.30
CA PHE A 124 -5.83 -12.87 -7.43
C PHE A 124 -6.13 -13.24 -8.90
N ALA A 125 -6.78 -12.34 -9.66
CA ALA A 125 -7.16 -12.59 -11.06
C ALA A 125 -5.95 -12.81 -11.97
N VAL A 126 -4.83 -12.10 -11.73
CA VAL A 126 -3.57 -12.32 -12.48
C VAL A 126 -3.13 -13.78 -12.37
N ARG A 127 -3.15 -14.33 -11.16
CA ARG A 127 -2.74 -15.72 -10.87
C ARG A 127 -3.77 -16.73 -11.38
N GLU A 128 -5.06 -16.53 -11.06
CA GLU A 128 -6.15 -17.45 -11.42
C GLU A 128 -6.33 -17.58 -12.94
N LEU A 129 -6.12 -16.49 -13.70
CA LEU A 129 -6.25 -16.47 -15.16
C LEU A 129 -4.92 -16.77 -15.88
N GLY A 130 -3.82 -16.96 -15.14
CA GLY A 130 -2.49 -17.18 -15.71
C GLY A 130 -2.00 -16.01 -16.56
N CYS A 131 -2.29 -14.78 -16.14
CA CYS A 131 -1.85 -13.58 -16.84
C CYS A 131 -0.35 -13.33 -16.63
N SER A 132 0.29 -12.72 -17.64
CA SER A 132 1.69 -12.31 -17.60
C SER A 132 1.90 -11.01 -16.82
N ALA A 133 0.83 -10.23 -16.64
CA ALA A 133 0.83 -8.99 -15.88
C ALA A 133 -0.58 -8.62 -15.42
N GLY A 134 -0.66 -7.67 -14.48
CA GLY A 134 -1.88 -6.96 -14.10
C GLY A 134 -1.70 -5.46 -14.20
N VAL A 135 -2.77 -4.71 -14.48
CA VAL A 135 -2.78 -3.25 -14.40
C VAL A 135 -3.98 -2.80 -13.58
N ASN A 136 -3.73 -2.01 -12.54
CA ASN A 136 -4.79 -1.33 -11.79
C ASN A 136 -4.73 0.19 -11.99
N ILE A 137 -5.85 0.76 -12.41
CA ILE A 137 -6.00 2.22 -12.54
C ILE A 137 -6.53 2.76 -11.22
N THR A 138 -5.64 3.23 -10.39
CA THR A 138 -5.92 3.75 -9.05
C THR A 138 -4.79 4.64 -8.54
N ALA A 139 -5.12 5.59 -7.67
CA ALA A 139 -4.15 6.32 -6.86
C ALA A 139 -4.31 6.02 -5.36
N SER A 140 -4.93 4.87 -4.99
CA SER A 140 -5.16 4.46 -3.61
C SER A 140 -5.89 5.58 -2.82
N HIS A 141 -5.36 6.02 -1.72
CA HIS A 141 -5.92 7.02 -0.83
C HIS A 141 -5.61 8.49 -1.18
N ASN A 142 -4.97 8.78 -2.32
CA ASN A 142 -4.65 10.16 -2.71
C ASN A 142 -5.95 10.98 -2.96
N PRO A 143 -5.90 12.33 -2.86
CA PRO A 143 -7.03 13.19 -3.20
C PRO A 143 -7.58 12.96 -4.61
N SER A 144 -8.82 13.40 -4.86
CA SER A 144 -9.57 13.23 -6.13
C SER A 144 -8.84 13.75 -7.39
N ALA A 145 -7.98 14.76 -7.23
CA ALA A 145 -7.18 15.32 -8.31
C ALA A 145 -6.11 14.37 -8.88
N TYR A 146 -5.87 13.22 -8.23
CA TYR A 146 -4.85 12.25 -8.62
C TYR A 146 -5.48 10.97 -9.18
N ASN A 147 -4.77 10.33 -10.11
CA ASN A 147 -4.98 8.95 -10.48
C ASN A 147 -3.63 8.27 -10.73
N GLY A 148 -3.61 6.97 -11.00
CA GLY A 148 -2.40 6.19 -11.17
C GLY A 148 -2.59 5.00 -12.09
N TYR A 149 -1.48 4.34 -12.36
CA TYR A 149 -1.35 3.16 -13.21
C TYR A 149 -0.36 2.22 -12.52
N LYS A 150 -0.87 1.28 -11.71
CA LYS A 150 -0.05 0.28 -11.00
C LYS A 150 0.12 -0.96 -11.87
N VAL A 151 1.32 -1.54 -11.90
CA VAL A 151 1.63 -2.77 -12.65
C VAL A 151 2.00 -3.91 -11.72
N TYR A 152 1.47 -5.08 -12.02
CA TYR A 152 1.67 -6.34 -11.29
C TYR A 152 2.33 -7.37 -12.21
N GLY A 153 3.20 -8.20 -11.65
CA GLY A 153 3.84 -9.33 -12.33
C GLY A 153 2.94 -10.57 -12.41
N PRO A 154 3.41 -11.63 -13.07
CA PRO A 154 2.66 -12.88 -13.23
C PRO A 154 2.39 -13.61 -11.91
N ASP A 155 3.14 -13.30 -10.87
CA ASP A 155 2.98 -13.79 -9.51
C ASP A 155 1.88 -13.07 -8.71
N GLY A 156 1.29 -12.00 -9.27
CA GLY A 156 0.30 -11.16 -8.60
C GLY A 156 0.91 -10.11 -7.66
N CYS A 157 2.23 -10.03 -7.51
CA CYS A 157 2.91 -8.93 -6.79
C CYS A 157 3.02 -7.69 -7.66
N GLN A 158 3.11 -6.51 -7.05
CA GLN A 158 3.64 -5.35 -7.78
C GLN A 158 5.04 -5.67 -8.32
N ILE A 159 5.32 -5.20 -9.55
CA ILE A 159 6.58 -5.50 -10.24
C ILE A 159 7.82 -5.13 -9.42
N THR A 160 8.88 -5.91 -9.61
CA THR A 160 10.21 -5.67 -9.03
C THR A 160 10.83 -4.40 -9.59
N VAL A 161 11.93 -3.95 -8.96
CA VAL A 161 12.68 -2.78 -9.43
C VAL A 161 13.24 -3.00 -10.84
N ASP A 162 13.83 -4.18 -11.09
CA ASP A 162 14.43 -4.53 -12.40
C ASP A 162 13.38 -4.53 -13.51
N ALA A 163 12.19 -5.10 -13.25
CA ALA A 163 11.08 -5.08 -14.21
C ALA A 163 10.58 -3.65 -14.46
N ALA A 164 10.48 -2.82 -13.42
CA ALA A 164 10.09 -1.42 -13.54
C ALA A 164 11.07 -0.61 -14.39
N GLU A 165 12.38 -0.81 -14.20
CA GLU A 165 13.44 -0.18 -15.00
C GLU A 165 13.39 -0.64 -16.47
N ALA A 166 13.17 -1.93 -16.72
CA ALA A 166 13.03 -2.46 -18.07
C ALA A 166 11.79 -1.89 -18.78
N ILE A 167 10.66 -1.77 -18.08
CA ILE A 167 9.43 -1.16 -18.60
C ILE A 167 9.65 0.33 -18.85
N GLN A 168 10.27 1.08 -17.94
CA GLN A 168 10.61 2.50 -18.14
C GLN A 168 11.48 2.69 -19.38
N ALA A 169 12.51 1.85 -19.56
CA ALA A 169 13.36 1.90 -20.76
C ALA A 169 12.60 1.63 -22.07
N ALA A 170 11.52 0.82 -22.00
CA ALA A 170 10.63 0.60 -23.13
C ALA A 170 9.65 1.78 -23.36
N ILE A 171 9.25 2.49 -22.29
CA ILE A 171 8.37 3.68 -22.35
C ILE A 171 9.10 4.90 -22.94
N ASP A 172 10.36 5.13 -22.57
CA ASP A 172 11.11 6.34 -22.90
C ASP A 172 11.11 6.70 -24.40
N PRO A 173 11.35 5.77 -25.34
CA PRO A 173 11.36 6.06 -26.77
C PRO A 173 9.97 6.26 -27.39
N VAL A 174 8.89 5.94 -26.69
CA VAL A 174 7.52 6.00 -27.22
C VAL A 174 7.04 7.43 -27.32
N ASP A 175 6.65 7.85 -28.49
CA ASP A 175 5.91 9.10 -28.67
C ASP A 175 4.42 8.91 -28.31
N CYS A 176 3.87 9.77 -27.44
CA CYS A 176 2.53 9.61 -26.91
C CYS A 176 1.40 9.80 -27.94
N PHE A 177 1.68 10.44 -29.12
CA PHE A 177 0.72 10.63 -30.19
C PHE A 177 0.92 9.65 -31.34
N ASP A 178 2.16 9.55 -31.83
CA ASP A 178 2.48 8.81 -33.06
C ASP A 178 3.07 7.41 -32.79
N GLY A 179 3.53 7.13 -31.57
CA GLY A 179 4.20 5.88 -31.19
C GLY A 179 3.30 4.82 -30.58
N VAL A 180 2.01 5.11 -30.34
CA VAL A 180 1.09 4.21 -29.64
C VAL A 180 0.21 3.48 -30.64
N LYS A 181 0.31 2.14 -30.69
CA LYS A 181 -0.58 1.29 -31.47
C LYS A 181 -1.83 0.97 -30.64
N ALA A 182 -2.99 1.15 -31.22
CA ALA A 182 -4.25 0.86 -30.55
C ALA A 182 -5.26 0.26 -31.52
N MET A 183 -6.12 -0.61 -30.99
CA MET A 183 -7.31 -1.12 -31.64
C MET A 183 -8.53 -0.53 -30.93
N ALA A 184 -9.59 -0.18 -31.67
CA ALA A 184 -10.81 0.30 -31.03
C ALA A 184 -11.35 -0.76 -30.05
N PHE A 185 -11.84 -0.33 -28.89
CA PHE A 185 -12.26 -1.23 -27.80
C PHE A 185 -13.30 -2.25 -28.24
N ASP A 186 -14.33 -1.81 -28.97
CA ASP A 186 -15.38 -2.70 -29.47
C ASP A 186 -14.80 -3.75 -30.45
N SER A 187 -13.84 -3.36 -31.30
CA SER A 187 -13.15 -4.32 -32.18
C SER A 187 -12.30 -5.30 -31.39
N ALA A 188 -11.66 -4.85 -30.32
CA ALA A 188 -10.88 -5.73 -29.45
C ALA A 188 -11.77 -6.77 -28.72
N LEU A 189 -13.00 -6.39 -28.34
CA LEU A 189 -14.01 -7.31 -27.80
C LEU A 189 -14.45 -8.33 -28.86
N ASP A 190 -14.80 -7.86 -30.06
CA ASP A 190 -15.27 -8.71 -31.19
C ASP A 190 -14.20 -9.72 -31.61
N GLU A 191 -12.92 -9.34 -31.60
CA GLU A 191 -11.79 -10.19 -31.92
C GLU A 191 -11.32 -11.08 -30.73
N GLY A 192 -11.90 -10.92 -29.55
CA GLY A 192 -11.55 -11.66 -28.33
C GLY A 192 -10.18 -11.31 -27.76
N LEU A 193 -9.63 -10.15 -28.14
CA LEU A 193 -8.41 -9.58 -27.55
C LEU A 193 -8.71 -8.82 -26.25
N ALA A 194 -9.91 -8.29 -26.08
CA ALA A 194 -10.43 -7.84 -24.80
C ALA A 194 -11.57 -8.79 -24.36
N GLN A 195 -11.57 -9.20 -23.11
CA GLN A 195 -12.57 -10.09 -22.53
C GLN A 195 -12.93 -9.62 -21.13
N TRP A 196 -14.15 -9.90 -20.70
CA TRP A 196 -14.54 -9.65 -19.32
C TRP A 196 -14.00 -10.75 -18.40
N VAL A 197 -13.54 -10.37 -17.21
CA VAL A 197 -13.19 -11.33 -16.16
C VAL A 197 -14.45 -12.12 -15.80
N PRO A 198 -14.41 -13.47 -15.83
CA PRO A 198 -15.56 -14.27 -15.43
C PRO A 198 -15.91 -14.06 -13.94
N GLU A 199 -17.19 -13.92 -13.60
CA GLU A 199 -17.66 -13.70 -12.21
C GLU A 199 -17.11 -14.74 -11.23
N ARG A 200 -16.96 -15.99 -11.66
CA ARG A 200 -16.37 -17.06 -10.84
C ARG A 200 -14.98 -16.72 -10.29
N VAL A 201 -14.23 -15.77 -10.91
CA VAL A 201 -12.90 -15.37 -10.42
C VAL A 201 -13.05 -14.58 -9.12
N LEU A 202 -14.04 -13.67 -9.06
CA LEU A 202 -14.34 -12.94 -7.82
C LEU A 202 -14.92 -13.88 -6.74
N ASP A 203 -15.80 -14.81 -7.14
CA ASP A 203 -16.35 -15.81 -6.21
C ASP A 203 -15.23 -16.66 -5.59
N ARG A 204 -14.29 -17.14 -6.41
CA ARG A 204 -13.11 -17.87 -5.95
C ARG A 204 -12.22 -17.05 -5.01
N TYR A 205 -12.01 -15.76 -5.33
CA TYR A 205 -11.26 -14.87 -4.44
C TYR A 205 -11.91 -14.79 -3.05
N ILE A 206 -13.24 -14.63 -2.98
CA ILE A 206 -13.96 -14.61 -1.71
C ILE A 206 -13.89 -15.96 -1.00
N GLU A 207 -14.05 -17.08 -1.72
CA GLU A 207 -13.92 -18.42 -1.15
C GLU A 207 -12.56 -18.63 -0.51
N GLU A 208 -11.47 -18.31 -1.22
CA GLU A 208 -10.10 -18.45 -0.72
C GLU A 208 -9.78 -17.47 0.43
N THR A 209 -10.38 -16.27 0.42
CA THR A 209 -10.32 -15.35 1.55
C THR A 209 -10.97 -15.95 2.80
N LEU A 210 -12.14 -16.58 2.65
CA LEU A 210 -12.83 -17.24 3.77
C LEU A 210 -12.07 -18.46 4.30
N GLU A 211 -11.26 -19.15 3.49
CA GLU A 211 -10.42 -20.25 3.95
C GLU A 211 -9.34 -19.82 4.96
N VAL A 212 -8.98 -18.52 4.97
CA VAL A 212 -8.03 -17.94 5.95
C VAL A 212 -8.66 -17.66 7.31
N SER A 213 -9.99 -17.75 7.43
CA SER A 213 -10.73 -17.54 8.69
C SER A 213 -10.22 -18.42 9.81
N THR A 214 -10.09 -17.87 11.02
CA THR A 214 -9.76 -18.63 12.24
C THR A 214 -10.94 -19.42 12.80
N GLY A 215 -12.16 -19.20 12.27
CA GLY A 215 -13.39 -19.81 12.74
C GLY A 215 -13.91 -19.22 14.05
N GLU A 216 -13.48 -18.01 14.42
CA GLU A 216 -13.97 -17.32 15.61
C GLU A 216 -15.44 -16.93 15.40
N ASP A 217 -16.29 -17.15 16.41
CA ASP A 217 -17.73 -16.82 16.33
C ASP A 217 -17.94 -15.30 16.41
N CYS A 218 -18.32 -14.69 15.28
CA CYS A 218 -18.61 -13.26 15.14
C CYS A 218 -20.09 -12.89 15.29
N SER A 219 -20.98 -13.83 15.65
CA SER A 219 -22.43 -13.64 15.68
C SER A 219 -22.92 -12.57 16.68
N ALA A 220 -22.10 -12.23 17.68
CA ALA A 220 -22.41 -11.18 18.64
C ALA A 220 -21.76 -9.83 18.30
N LEU A 221 -21.02 -9.74 17.20
CA LEU A 221 -20.30 -8.52 16.83
C LEU A 221 -21.22 -7.57 16.06
N ARG A 222 -21.17 -6.29 16.39
CA ARG A 222 -21.85 -5.20 15.69
C ARG A 222 -20.80 -4.24 15.16
N ILE A 223 -20.83 -3.95 13.89
CA ILE A 223 -19.84 -3.09 13.25
C ILE A 223 -20.49 -1.95 12.45
N VAL A 224 -19.76 -0.86 12.31
CA VAL A 224 -19.98 0.16 11.28
C VAL A 224 -18.90 -0.02 10.23
N TYR A 225 -19.29 -0.02 8.95
CA TYR A 225 -18.37 -0.15 7.84
C TYR A 225 -18.50 0.99 6.85
N THR A 226 -17.36 1.53 6.40
CA THR A 226 -17.29 2.50 5.32
C THR A 226 -16.23 2.13 4.29
N PRO A 227 -16.57 2.09 2.99
CA PRO A 227 -15.62 1.95 1.90
C PRO A 227 -14.98 3.27 1.46
N LEU A 228 -15.24 4.42 2.13
CA LEU A 228 -14.75 5.75 1.79
C LEU A 228 -14.95 6.10 0.30
N HIS A 229 -16.14 5.88 -0.25
CA HIS A 229 -16.50 6.01 -1.68
C HIS A 229 -15.74 5.06 -2.62
N GLY A 230 -15.01 4.10 -2.07
CA GLY A 230 -14.18 3.13 -2.79
C GLY A 230 -14.93 1.86 -3.19
N VAL A 231 -14.16 0.84 -3.52
CA VAL A 231 -14.64 -0.40 -4.16
C VAL A 231 -14.90 -1.56 -3.18
N GLY A 232 -14.65 -1.36 -1.88
CA GLY A 232 -14.64 -2.46 -0.90
C GLY A 232 -15.99 -3.02 -0.52
N LEU A 233 -17.11 -2.32 -0.80
CA LEU A 233 -18.42 -2.64 -0.23
C LEU A 233 -18.85 -4.09 -0.47
N GLU A 234 -18.76 -4.58 -1.71
CA GLU A 234 -19.19 -5.94 -2.06
C GLU A 234 -18.33 -7.00 -1.40
N CYS A 235 -17.01 -6.95 -1.64
CA CYS A 235 -16.11 -8.00 -1.17
C CYS A 235 -16.04 -8.07 0.36
N VAL A 236 -15.94 -6.92 1.04
CA VAL A 236 -15.92 -6.86 2.51
C VAL A 236 -17.26 -7.35 3.08
N SER A 237 -18.41 -6.94 2.51
CA SER A 237 -19.72 -7.42 2.98
C SER A 237 -19.84 -8.94 2.85
N ARG A 238 -19.38 -9.52 1.73
CA ARG A 238 -19.43 -10.97 1.48
C ARG A 238 -18.60 -11.76 2.49
N VAL A 239 -17.39 -11.30 2.84
CA VAL A 239 -16.58 -12.01 3.84
C VAL A 239 -17.12 -11.85 5.25
N LEU A 240 -17.67 -10.66 5.60
CA LEU A 240 -18.30 -10.43 6.91
C LEU A 240 -19.58 -11.28 7.10
N GLU A 241 -20.39 -11.43 6.04
CA GLU A 241 -21.51 -12.37 6.03
C GLU A 241 -21.01 -13.82 6.18
N GLY A 242 -19.93 -14.18 5.45
CA GLY A 242 -19.34 -15.51 5.48
C GLY A 242 -18.86 -15.96 6.86
N ILE A 243 -18.31 -15.04 7.67
CA ILE A 243 -17.91 -15.32 9.06
C ILE A 243 -19.05 -15.09 10.08
N GLY A 244 -20.27 -14.78 9.62
CA GLY A 244 -21.46 -14.69 10.45
C GLY A 244 -21.58 -13.42 11.29
N VAL A 245 -21.02 -12.28 10.89
CA VAL A 245 -21.28 -10.99 11.56
C VAL A 245 -22.76 -10.63 11.42
N ALA A 246 -23.46 -10.55 12.56
CA ALA A 246 -24.92 -10.42 12.54
C ALA A 246 -25.42 -9.00 12.21
N GLU A 247 -24.66 -7.97 12.55
CA GLU A 247 -25.08 -6.57 12.39
C GLU A 247 -23.94 -5.73 11.78
N VAL A 248 -24.09 -5.42 10.49
CA VAL A 248 -23.21 -4.50 9.76
C VAL A 248 -24.03 -3.26 9.39
N THR A 249 -23.70 -2.12 9.96
CA THR A 249 -24.26 -0.81 9.57
C THR A 249 -23.30 -0.13 8.61
N THR A 250 -23.73 0.10 7.38
CA THR A 250 -22.93 0.84 6.39
C THR A 250 -23.08 2.34 6.57
N VAL A 251 -22.04 3.10 6.23
CA VAL A 251 -22.10 4.55 6.09
C VAL A 251 -22.61 4.86 4.68
N ASP A 252 -23.92 4.95 4.54
CA ASP A 252 -24.61 4.93 3.24
C ASP A 252 -24.12 6.02 2.28
N GLU A 253 -23.81 7.22 2.79
CA GLU A 253 -23.28 8.32 1.98
C GLU A 253 -21.93 7.99 1.36
N GLN A 254 -21.12 7.15 2.00
CA GLN A 254 -19.79 6.72 1.55
C GLN A 254 -19.82 5.39 0.78
N CYS A 255 -20.98 4.72 0.69
CA CYS A 255 -21.17 3.54 -0.15
C CYS A 255 -21.41 3.89 -1.63
N VAL A 256 -21.63 5.16 -1.93
CA VAL A 256 -21.77 5.64 -3.31
C VAL A 256 -20.38 5.82 -3.94
N HIS A 257 -20.16 5.20 -5.09
CA HIS A 257 -18.95 5.40 -5.88
C HIS A 257 -18.88 6.84 -6.39
N ASP A 258 -17.98 7.64 -5.84
CA ASP A 258 -17.82 9.06 -6.19
C ASP A 258 -16.33 9.43 -6.19
N GLY A 259 -15.79 9.72 -7.38
CA GLY A 259 -14.40 10.09 -7.58
C GLY A 259 -14.00 11.45 -6.98
N ASP A 260 -14.97 12.27 -6.54
CA ASP A 260 -14.71 13.52 -5.82
C ASP A 260 -14.47 13.34 -4.32
N PHE A 261 -14.86 12.17 -3.77
CA PHE A 261 -14.76 11.86 -2.32
C PHE A 261 -15.37 12.96 -1.43
N PRO A 262 -16.63 13.37 -1.63
CA PRO A 262 -17.17 14.60 -1.08
C PRO A 262 -17.23 14.65 0.45
N THR A 263 -17.32 13.49 1.12
CA THR A 263 -17.36 13.40 2.58
C THR A 263 -15.99 13.16 3.21
N CYS A 264 -14.98 12.80 2.40
CA CYS A 264 -13.60 12.56 2.83
C CYS A 264 -12.61 12.95 1.72
N PRO A 265 -12.31 14.25 1.53
CA PRO A 265 -11.46 14.73 0.42
C PRO A 265 -10.06 14.10 0.36
N TYR A 266 -9.61 13.52 1.46
CA TYR A 266 -8.43 12.67 1.57
C TYR A 266 -8.85 11.29 2.11
N PRO A 267 -9.25 10.35 1.22
CA PRO A 267 -9.89 9.08 1.61
C PRO A 267 -8.86 8.06 2.14
N ASN A 268 -8.15 8.43 3.20
CA ASN A 268 -7.12 7.63 3.84
C ASN A 268 -7.60 7.18 5.24
N PRO A 269 -7.81 5.88 5.47
CA PRO A 269 -8.28 5.36 6.76
C PRO A 269 -7.26 5.55 7.92
N GLU A 270 -6.04 6.01 7.62
CA GLU A 270 -5.05 6.40 8.64
C GLU A 270 -5.40 7.73 9.32
N VAL A 271 -6.18 8.59 8.66
CA VAL A 271 -6.48 9.94 9.16
C VAL A 271 -7.89 10.03 9.74
N ARG A 272 -8.00 10.66 10.90
CA ARG A 272 -9.26 10.79 11.62
C ARG A 272 -10.35 11.49 10.81
N GLU A 273 -9.97 12.51 10.04
CA GLU A 273 -10.86 13.31 9.23
C GLU A 273 -11.62 12.48 8.19
N ALA A 274 -11.00 11.42 7.64
CA ALA A 274 -11.68 10.51 6.72
C ALA A 274 -12.75 9.65 7.43
N LEU A 275 -12.59 9.43 8.73
CA LEU A 275 -13.46 8.57 9.54
C LEU A 275 -14.57 9.34 10.27
N GLU A 276 -14.60 10.67 10.22
CA GLU A 276 -15.53 11.48 11.02
C GLU A 276 -17.00 11.08 10.81
N LEU A 277 -17.43 10.89 9.56
CA LEU A 277 -18.80 10.46 9.28
C LEU A 277 -19.07 9.05 9.85
N GLY A 278 -18.14 8.12 9.72
CA GLY A 278 -18.21 6.80 10.33
C GLY A 278 -18.31 6.87 11.86
N LEU A 279 -17.56 7.77 12.49
CA LEU A 279 -17.61 8.01 13.94
C LEU A 279 -18.95 8.61 14.38
N GLU A 280 -19.59 9.48 13.56
CA GLU A 280 -20.96 9.95 13.81
C GLU A 280 -21.99 8.80 13.76
N TYR A 281 -21.79 7.84 12.84
CA TYR A 281 -22.59 6.60 12.82
C TYR A 281 -22.34 5.79 14.09
N CYS A 282 -21.10 5.64 14.53
CA CYS A 282 -20.74 4.95 15.77
C CYS A 282 -21.41 5.58 16.99
N ASP A 283 -21.51 6.90 17.06
CA ASP A 283 -22.21 7.59 18.16
C ASP A 283 -23.69 7.27 18.22
N ARG A 284 -24.32 7.00 17.06
CA ARG A 284 -25.73 6.66 16.95
C ARG A 284 -26.03 5.19 17.29
N VAL A 285 -25.23 4.25 16.73
CA VAL A 285 -25.55 2.81 16.81
C VAL A 285 -24.72 2.07 17.86
N LYS A 286 -23.65 2.70 18.39
CA LYS A 286 -22.78 2.12 19.42
C LYS A 286 -22.25 0.73 19.03
N PRO A 287 -21.52 0.60 17.91
CA PRO A 287 -20.93 -0.65 17.49
C PRO A 287 -19.74 -1.04 18.37
N ASP A 288 -19.29 -2.27 18.21
CA ASP A 288 -18.05 -2.78 18.81
C ASP A 288 -16.81 -2.36 18.01
N LEU A 289 -16.98 -2.03 16.71
CA LEU A 289 -15.91 -1.73 15.79
C LEU A 289 -16.39 -0.82 14.65
N LEU A 290 -15.58 0.17 14.27
CA LEU A 290 -15.63 0.85 12.97
C LEU A 290 -14.54 0.28 12.09
N LEU A 291 -14.91 -0.16 10.89
CA LEU A 291 -13.99 -0.51 9.79
C LEU A 291 -14.06 0.54 8.69
N ALA A 292 -12.91 0.94 8.13
CA ALA A 292 -12.85 1.81 6.98
C ALA A 292 -11.77 1.32 6.00
N THR A 293 -12.15 1.07 4.75
CA THR A 293 -11.19 0.72 3.69
C THR A 293 -10.93 1.89 2.77
N ASP A 294 -9.70 1.99 2.24
CA ASP A 294 -9.36 3.02 1.25
C ASP A 294 -9.98 2.73 -0.13
N PRO A 295 -9.95 3.69 -1.07
CA PRO A 295 -10.70 3.56 -2.33
C PRO A 295 -10.42 2.31 -3.16
N ASP A 296 -9.20 1.78 -3.17
CA ASP A 296 -8.85 0.54 -3.89
C ASP A 296 -8.74 -0.69 -2.98
N THR A 297 -9.17 -0.53 -1.70
CA THR A 297 -9.38 -1.61 -0.72
C THR A 297 -8.12 -2.46 -0.50
N ASP A 298 -6.97 -1.80 -0.50
CA ASP A 298 -5.70 -2.42 -0.12
C ASP A 298 -5.31 -2.09 1.34
N ARG A 299 -5.99 -1.12 1.99
CA ARG A 299 -5.77 -0.72 3.40
C ARG A 299 -7.06 -0.70 4.18
N VAL A 300 -6.95 -1.00 5.48
CA VAL A 300 -8.07 -0.90 6.43
C VAL A 300 -7.64 -0.24 7.72
N GLY A 301 -8.38 0.79 8.12
CA GLY A 301 -8.26 1.46 9.42
C GLY A 301 -9.46 1.14 10.31
N ILE A 302 -9.25 1.22 11.62
CA ILE A 302 -10.28 0.90 12.60
C ILE A 302 -10.38 1.93 13.71
N ALA A 303 -11.59 2.04 14.28
CA ALA A 303 -11.78 2.69 15.57
C ALA A 303 -12.62 1.80 16.50
N VAL A 304 -12.27 1.80 17.77
CA VAL A 304 -12.90 0.95 18.80
C VAL A 304 -13.44 1.78 19.95
N PRO A 305 -14.57 1.40 20.57
CA PRO A 305 -15.08 2.10 21.73
C PRO A 305 -14.16 1.87 22.92
N HIS A 306 -13.72 2.96 23.58
CA HIS A 306 -12.95 2.89 24.80
C HIS A 306 -13.28 4.06 25.71
N THR A 307 -13.67 3.81 26.98
CA THR A 307 -13.99 4.82 28.00
C THR A 307 -14.96 5.92 27.55
N GLY A 308 -15.94 5.58 26.69
CA GLY A 308 -16.98 6.49 26.19
C GLY A 308 -16.62 7.27 24.92
N GLU A 309 -15.46 7.05 24.35
CA GLU A 309 -14.99 7.61 23.07
C GLU A 309 -14.60 6.49 22.10
N TYR A 310 -14.45 6.82 20.81
CA TYR A 310 -13.83 5.92 19.82
C TYR A 310 -12.36 6.27 19.63
N LYS A 311 -11.49 5.28 19.86
CA LYS A 311 -10.04 5.37 19.67
C LYS A 311 -9.65 4.73 18.36
N LEU A 312 -8.87 5.44 17.55
CA LEU A 312 -8.25 4.89 16.36
C LEU A 312 -7.02 4.08 16.79
N LEU A 313 -6.89 2.87 16.26
CA LEU A 313 -5.67 2.10 16.38
C LEU A 313 -4.79 2.32 15.15
N THR A 314 -3.49 2.45 15.37
CA THR A 314 -2.52 2.61 14.29
C THR A 314 -2.33 1.31 13.51
N GLY A 315 -1.82 1.40 12.26
CA GLY A 315 -1.50 0.22 11.46
C GLY A 315 -0.53 -0.73 12.16
N ASN A 316 0.42 -0.20 12.90
CA ASN A 316 1.32 -0.98 13.74
C ASN A 316 0.60 -1.75 14.87
N GLU A 317 -0.29 -1.08 15.60
CA GLU A 317 -1.05 -1.71 16.69
C GLU A 317 -1.96 -2.82 16.18
N VAL A 318 -2.68 -2.59 15.09
CA VAL A 318 -3.52 -3.61 14.46
C VAL A 318 -2.67 -4.77 13.93
N GLY A 319 -1.53 -4.49 13.28
CA GLY A 319 -0.61 -5.53 12.82
C GLY A 319 -0.05 -6.39 13.93
N LEU A 320 0.29 -5.79 15.08
CA LEU A 320 0.75 -6.52 16.27
C LEU A 320 -0.34 -7.38 16.90
N LEU A 321 -1.57 -6.84 17.01
CA LEU A 321 -2.72 -7.58 17.51
C LEU A 321 -3.05 -8.79 16.62
N LEU A 322 -3.06 -8.59 15.30
CA LEU A 322 -3.27 -9.68 14.33
C LEU A 322 -2.16 -10.73 14.40
N LEU A 323 -0.88 -10.31 14.48
CA LEU A 323 0.26 -11.22 14.57
C LEU A 323 0.15 -12.12 15.81
N ASP A 324 -0.12 -11.52 16.97
CA ASP A 324 -0.26 -12.28 18.23
C ASP A 324 -1.48 -13.21 18.20
N PHE A 325 -2.61 -12.73 17.68
CA PHE A 325 -3.85 -13.47 17.58
C PHE A 325 -3.73 -14.67 16.63
N LEU A 326 -3.23 -14.47 15.40
CA LEU A 326 -3.09 -15.54 14.42
C LEU A 326 -2.06 -16.58 14.87
N ALA A 327 -0.95 -16.14 15.45
CA ALA A 327 0.04 -17.06 16.02
C ALA A 327 -0.54 -17.90 17.18
N SER A 328 -1.41 -17.29 18.01
CA SER A 328 -2.11 -18.02 19.07
C SER A 328 -3.06 -19.07 18.52
N LYS A 329 -3.89 -18.69 17.53
CA LYS A 329 -4.85 -19.60 16.88
C LYS A 329 -4.17 -20.75 16.14
N ALA A 330 -3.08 -20.46 15.41
CA ALA A 330 -2.27 -21.49 14.76
C ALA A 330 -1.70 -22.49 15.79
N SER A 331 -1.13 -21.99 16.88
CA SER A 331 -0.61 -22.82 17.98
C SER A 331 -1.70 -23.67 18.65
N GLU A 332 -2.88 -23.10 18.94
CA GLU A 332 -4.04 -23.80 19.48
C GLU A 332 -4.53 -24.92 18.55
N SER A 333 -4.42 -24.71 17.24
CA SER A 333 -4.76 -25.71 16.21
C SER A 333 -3.68 -26.78 16.01
N GLY A 334 -2.56 -26.71 16.75
CA GLY A 334 -1.48 -27.69 16.70
C GLY A 334 -0.48 -27.47 15.56
N VAL A 335 -0.46 -26.28 14.95
CA VAL A 335 0.53 -25.90 13.94
C VAL A 335 1.92 -25.78 14.58
N ASP A 336 2.95 -26.24 13.91
CA ASP A 336 4.34 -26.12 14.35
C ASP A 336 4.83 -24.66 14.12
N MET A 337 4.77 -23.86 15.17
CA MET A 337 5.15 -22.44 15.12
C MET A 337 6.60 -22.22 14.69
N GLY A 338 7.49 -23.21 14.85
CA GLY A 338 8.87 -23.13 14.37
C GLY A 338 9.01 -23.11 12.83
N ARG A 339 7.93 -23.42 12.11
CA ARG A 339 7.87 -23.33 10.65
C ARG A 339 7.17 -22.07 10.14
N GLU A 340 6.29 -21.48 10.96
CA GLU A 340 5.49 -20.32 10.58
C GLU A 340 6.35 -19.10 10.33
N VAL A 341 6.04 -18.38 9.26
CA VAL A 341 6.75 -17.18 8.81
C VAL A 341 5.79 -15.99 8.77
N ALA A 342 6.11 -14.96 9.53
CA ALA A 342 5.48 -13.64 9.38
C ALA A 342 6.45 -12.67 8.73
N CYS A 343 5.91 -11.66 8.03
CA CYS A 343 6.69 -10.63 7.38
C CYS A 343 6.24 -9.23 7.81
N THR A 344 7.20 -8.33 8.01
CA THR A 344 6.91 -6.90 8.20
C THR A 344 8.06 -6.07 7.63
N THR A 345 7.98 -4.73 7.71
CA THR A 345 9.03 -3.87 7.17
C THR A 345 10.04 -3.45 8.23
N ILE A 346 11.22 -2.98 7.78
CA ILE A 346 12.24 -2.41 8.68
C ILE A 346 11.75 -1.16 9.43
N VAL A 347 10.71 -0.49 8.93
CA VAL A 347 10.12 0.73 9.52
C VAL A 347 8.80 0.46 10.28
N SER A 348 8.38 -0.80 10.38
CA SER A 348 7.21 -1.20 11.17
C SER A 348 7.58 -1.50 12.63
N ALA A 349 6.57 -1.63 13.49
CA ALA A 349 6.69 -1.75 14.94
C ALA A 349 7.79 -2.74 15.40
N PRO A 350 8.78 -2.30 16.19
CA PRO A 350 9.82 -3.19 16.72
C PRO A 350 9.31 -4.28 17.66
N MET A 351 8.16 -4.07 18.34
CA MET A 351 7.53 -5.06 19.23
C MET A 351 7.22 -6.37 18.49
N ALA A 352 7.04 -6.35 17.15
CA ALA A 352 6.83 -7.57 16.38
C ALA A 352 7.97 -8.60 16.59
N ASP A 353 9.22 -8.13 16.84
CA ASP A 353 10.35 -9.00 17.15
C ASP A 353 10.13 -9.75 18.49
N ASP A 354 9.54 -9.07 19.49
CA ASP A 354 9.30 -9.63 20.81
C ASP A 354 8.12 -10.62 20.77
N VAL A 355 7.05 -10.29 20.01
CA VAL A 355 5.92 -11.21 19.75
C VAL A 355 6.41 -12.48 19.04
N ALA A 356 7.19 -12.35 17.96
CA ALA A 356 7.70 -13.49 17.20
C ALA A 356 8.57 -14.41 18.06
N ARG A 357 9.45 -13.85 18.92
CA ARG A 357 10.26 -14.65 19.87
C ARG A 357 9.40 -15.43 20.85
N ALA A 358 8.39 -14.76 21.42
CA ALA A 358 7.51 -15.37 22.41
C ALA A 358 6.63 -16.46 21.80
N ARG A 359 6.15 -16.27 20.56
CA ARG A 359 5.33 -17.24 19.83
C ARG A 359 6.14 -18.32 19.12
N GLY A 360 7.46 -18.14 18.99
CA GLY A 360 8.36 -19.14 18.39
C GLY A 360 8.34 -19.19 16.87
N LEU A 361 7.78 -18.16 16.20
CA LEU A 361 7.70 -18.08 14.74
C LEU A 361 8.88 -17.28 14.14
N GLU A 362 9.17 -17.52 12.87
CA GLU A 362 10.12 -16.71 12.11
C GLU A 362 9.48 -15.37 11.71
N LEU A 363 10.17 -14.25 11.97
CA LEU A 363 9.74 -12.93 11.49
C LEU A 363 10.82 -12.35 10.57
N ARG A 364 10.45 -12.08 9.32
CA ARG A 364 11.31 -11.45 8.30
C ARG A 364 10.98 -9.96 8.19
N ARG A 365 12.03 -9.10 8.21
CA ARG A 365 11.86 -7.66 8.00
C ARG A 365 12.37 -7.25 6.63
N THR A 366 11.46 -6.89 5.75
CA THR A 366 11.74 -6.44 4.39
C THR A 366 11.99 -4.93 4.32
N LEU A 367 12.41 -4.42 3.16
CA LEU A 367 12.33 -2.98 2.88
C LEU A 367 10.89 -2.50 2.87
N THR A 368 10.69 -1.18 2.95
CA THR A 368 9.38 -0.54 2.86
C THR A 368 8.75 -0.74 1.49
N GLY A 369 7.52 -1.17 1.48
CA GLY A 369 6.71 -1.46 0.30
C GLY A 369 6.26 -2.92 0.28
N PHE A 370 4.96 -3.11 0.20
CA PHE A 370 4.33 -4.42 0.37
C PHE A 370 4.77 -5.46 -0.66
N LYS A 371 5.25 -5.02 -1.83
CA LYS A 371 5.82 -5.90 -2.85
C LYS A 371 6.96 -6.79 -2.31
N PHE A 372 7.75 -6.29 -1.36
CA PHE A 372 8.81 -7.07 -0.73
C PHE A 372 8.26 -8.12 0.24
N ILE A 373 7.07 -7.87 0.84
CA ILE A 373 6.35 -8.88 1.63
C ILE A 373 5.77 -9.94 0.68
N GLY A 374 5.11 -9.52 -0.41
CA GLY A 374 4.61 -10.43 -1.44
C GLY A 374 5.72 -11.30 -2.07
N GLU A 375 6.91 -10.74 -2.27
CA GLU A 375 8.10 -11.46 -2.73
C GLU A 375 8.50 -12.58 -1.74
N GLN A 376 8.41 -12.35 -0.41
CA GLN A 376 8.70 -13.40 0.58
C GLN A 376 7.69 -14.54 0.51
N VAL A 377 6.43 -14.30 0.20
CA VAL A 377 5.45 -15.35 -0.08
C VAL A 377 5.88 -16.16 -1.31
N GLY A 378 6.33 -15.48 -2.38
CA GLY A 378 6.88 -16.13 -3.58
C GLY A 378 8.13 -16.98 -3.30
N VAL A 379 8.99 -16.52 -2.39
CA VAL A 379 10.16 -17.31 -1.93
C VAL A 379 9.69 -18.59 -1.25
N LEU A 380 8.75 -18.51 -0.31
CA LEU A 380 8.18 -19.69 0.37
C LEU A 380 7.51 -20.63 -0.64
N GLU A 381 6.78 -20.12 -1.62
CA GLU A 381 6.18 -20.92 -2.70
C GLU A 381 7.25 -21.68 -3.51
N SER A 382 8.34 -21.02 -3.86
CA SER A 382 9.46 -21.66 -4.59
C SER A 382 10.15 -22.78 -3.80
N GLU A 383 10.06 -22.73 -2.46
CA GLU A 383 10.56 -23.72 -1.52
C GLU A 383 9.53 -24.82 -1.20
N GLY A 384 8.30 -24.73 -1.71
CA GLY A 384 7.16 -25.60 -1.36
C GLY A 384 6.71 -25.41 0.09
N ARG A 385 6.84 -24.21 0.61
CA ARG A 385 6.54 -23.78 1.98
C ARG A 385 5.51 -22.64 2.04
N GLU A 386 4.76 -22.42 0.98
CA GLU A 386 3.74 -21.37 0.94
C GLU A 386 2.73 -21.48 2.09
N GLY A 387 2.42 -22.69 2.53
CA GLY A 387 1.56 -22.96 3.69
C GLY A 387 2.16 -22.55 5.03
N ASP A 388 3.44 -22.21 5.10
CA ASP A 388 4.11 -21.71 6.32
C ASP A 388 3.96 -20.18 6.47
N PHE A 389 3.35 -19.46 5.50
CA PHE A 389 3.11 -18.01 5.57
C PHE A 389 1.91 -17.69 6.47
N LEU A 390 2.18 -17.18 7.66
CA LEU A 390 1.15 -16.79 8.62
C LEU A 390 0.47 -15.47 8.24
N MET A 391 1.26 -14.40 8.13
CA MET A 391 0.79 -13.07 7.75
C MET A 391 1.92 -12.11 7.39
N GLY A 392 1.55 -11.01 6.72
CA GLY A 392 2.40 -9.85 6.53
C GLY A 392 1.69 -8.54 6.87
N PHE A 393 2.43 -7.53 7.37
CA PHE A 393 1.85 -6.20 7.61
C PHE A 393 2.90 -5.09 7.47
N GLU A 394 2.42 -3.89 7.18
CA GLU A 394 3.22 -2.67 7.23
C GLU A 394 2.49 -1.58 8.05
N GLU A 395 3.27 -0.62 8.55
CA GLU A 395 2.79 0.47 9.42
C GLU A 395 1.69 1.32 8.77
N SER A 396 1.62 1.32 7.45
CA SER A 396 0.68 2.09 6.65
C SER A 396 -0.65 1.37 6.41
N TYR A 397 -1.13 0.62 7.41
CA TYR A 397 -2.46 -0.01 7.43
C TYR A 397 -2.68 -1.08 6.35
N GLY A 398 -1.60 -1.64 5.82
CA GLY A 398 -1.62 -2.76 4.87
C GLY A 398 -1.36 -4.08 5.58
N TYR A 399 -2.18 -5.09 5.30
CA TYR A 399 -2.09 -6.43 5.87
C TYR A 399 -2.34 -7.47 4.80
N LEU A 400 -1.81 -8.67 5.00
CA LEU A 400 -2.05 -9.85 4.18
C LEU A 400 -2.03 -11.09 5.06
N ALA A 401 -2.95 -12.00 4.83
CA ALA A 401 -2.90 -13.38 5.32
C ALA A 401 -3.38 -14.31 4.21
N GLY A 402 -2.91 -15.56 4.22
CA GLY A 402 -3.08 -16.45 3.07
C GLY A 402 -2.13 -16.11 1.92
N THR A 403 -2.15 -16.91 0.86
CA THR A 403 -1.16 -16.87 -0.23
C THR A 403 -1.75 -16.72 -1.62
N SER A 404 -3.06 -16.62 -1.74
CA SER A 404 -3.76 -16.44 -3.02
C SER A 404 -3.59 -15.05 -3.61
N VAL A 405 -3.43 -14.04 -2.75
CA VAL A 405 -3.11 -12.64 -3.06
C VAL A 405 -1.65 -12.34 -2.71
N ARG A 406 -1.02 -11.40 -3.42
CA ARG A 406 0.41 -11.04 -3.23
C ARG A 406 0.63 -9.55 -3.01
N ASP A 407 -0.39 -8.84 -2.64
CA ASP A 407 -0.35 -7.44 -2.19
C ASP A 407 -1.19 -7.30 -0.91
N LYS A 408 -1.25 -6.11 -0.35
CA LYS A 408 -2.15 -5.77 0.74
C LYS A 408 -3.58 -6.14 0.40
N ASP A 409 -4.26 -6.75 1.33
CA ASP A 409 -5.64 -7.18 1.18
C ASP A 409 -6.50 -6.71 2.36
N ALA A 410 -7.24 -5.61 2.14
CA ALA A 410 -8.13 -5.08 3.15
C ALA A 410 -9.41 -5.94 3.32
N VAL A 411 -9.71 -6.84 2.39
CA VAL A 411 -10.86 -7.75 2.50
C VAL A 411 -10.54 -8.84 3.52
N VAL A 412 -9.42 -9.55 3.37
CA VAL A 412 -8.96 -10.54 4.36
C VAL A 412 -8.67 -9.88 5.70
N ALA A 413 -8.07 -8.68 5.70
CA ALA A 413 -7.78 -7.97 6.93
C ALA A 413 -9.05 -7.55 7.68
N SER A 414 -10.08 -7.07 6.97
CA SER A 414 -11.39 -6.73 7.58
C SER A 414 -12.03 -7.95 8.25
N MET A 415 -11.96 -9.11 7.61
CA MET A 415 -12.44 -10.37 8.15
C MET A 415 -11.69 -10.72 9.45
N LEU A 416 -10.38 -10.77 9.40
CA LEU A 416 -9.54 -11.17 10.55
C LEU A 416 -9.60 -10.16 11.70
N ILE A 417 -9.75 -8.87 11.42
CA ILE A 417 -9.97 -7.83 12.44
C ILE A 417 -11.32 -8.05 13.16
N CYS A 418 -12.36 -8.46 12.45
CA CYS A 418 -13.64 -8.80 13.09
C CYS A 418 -13.52 -10.04 13.96
N GLU A 419 -12.83 -11.08 13.52
CA GLU A 419 -12.58 -12.27 14.35
C GLU A 419 -11.74 -11.94 15.59
N LEU A 420 -10.70 -11.12 15.43
CA LEU A 420 -9.89 -10.59 16.53
C LEU A 420 -10.77 -9.81 17.53
N ALA A 421 -11.66 -8.93 17.05
CA ALA A 421 -12.57 -8.17 17.90
C ALA A 421 -13.59 -9.06 18.63
N ALA A 422 -14.13 -10.07 17.95
CA ALA A 422 -15.02 -11.08 18.54
C ALA A 422 -14.33 -11.89 19.63
N HIS A 423 -13.09 -12.30 19.39
CA HIS A 423 -12.25 -13.01 20.37
C HIS A 423 -12.09 -12.22 21.67
N TRP A 424 -11.62 -10.97 21.58
CA TRP A 424 -11.42 -10.15 22.77
C TRP A 424 -12.71 -9.71 23.44
N LYS A 425 -13.79 -9.50 22.67
CA LYS A 425 -15.12 -9.24 23.25
C LYS A 425 -15.61 -10.38 24.13
N LYS A 426 -15.35 -11.65 23.79
CA LYS A 426 -15.64 -12.81 24.64
C LYS A 426 -14.87 -12.77 25.96
N GLU A 427 -13.65 -12.24 25.94
CA GLU A 427 -12.82 -12.02 27.13
C GLU A 427 -13.24 -10.75 27.92
N GLY A 428 -14.26 -10.02 27.46
CA GLY A 428 -14.77 -8.79 28.09
C GLY A 428 -13.89 -7.57 27.86
N LEU A 429 -13.06 -7.56 26.82
CA LEU A 429 -12.14 -6.50 26.46
C LEU A 429 -12.47 -5.89 25.10
N ASP A 430 -12.16 -4.61 24.93
CA ASP A 430 -12.04 -3.99 23.61
C ASP A 430 -10.63 -4.15 23.04
N LEU A 431 -10.42 -3.80 21.75
CA LEU A 431 -9.09 -3.95 21.13
C LEU A 431 -8.04 -2.96 21.67
N TYR A 432 -8.45 -1.83 22.23
CA TYR A 432 -7.53 -0.93 22.92
C TYR A 432 -7.00 -1.58 24.20
N GLU A 433 -7.86 -2.22 24.97
CA GLU A 433 -7.47 -2.97 26.18
C GLU A 433 -6.64 -4.22 25.83
N ALA A 434 -6.96 -4.87 24.71
CA ALA A 434 -6.14 -5.96 24.17
C ALA A 434 -4.72 -5.47 23.83
N MET A 435 -4.59 -4.30 23.20
CA MET A 435 -3.27 -3.71 22.93
C MET A 435 -2.52 -3.36 24.20
N GLU A 436 -3.20 -2.87 25.23
CA GLU A 436 -2.61 -2.65 26.57
C GLU A 436 -2.06 -3.94 27.20
N ARG A 437 -2.68 -5.10 26.93
CA ARG A 437 -2.12 -6.39 27.37
C ARG A 437 -0.83 -6.71 26.64
N LEU A 438 -0.77 -6.50 25.31
CA LEU A 438 0.46 -6.71 24.56
C LEU A 438 1.59 -5.77 25.05
N TYR A 439 1.29 -4.51 25.32
CA TYR A 439 2.27 -3.58 25.90
C TYR A 439 2.80 -4.05 27.26
N LYS A 440 1.94 -4.59 28.11
CA LYS A 440 2.37 -5.14 29.43
C LYS A 440 3.21 -6.41 29.28
N GLU A 441 2.94 -7.23 28.27
CA GLU A 441 3.63 -8.50 28.04
C GLU A 441 4.99 -8.28 27.35
N TYR A 442 5.04 -7.42 26.32
CA TYR A 442 6.21 -7.27 25.44
C TYR A 442 6.98 -5.96 25.65
N GLY A 443 6.49 -5.07 26.51
CA GLY A 443 7.06 -3.75 26.79
C GLY A 443 6.35 -2.63 26.04
N TYR A 444 6.41 -1.43 26.63
CA TYR A 444 5.74 -0.25 26.06
C TYR A 444 6.57 0.36 24.93
N TRP A 445 5.91 0.56 23.81
CA TRP A 445 6.46 1.23 22.65
C TRP A 445 5.58 2.40 22.23
N SER A 446 6.19 3.56 22.08
CA SER A 446 5.58 4.74 21.49
C SER A 446 6.27 5.04 20.17
N SER A 447 5.52 5.47 19.16
CA SER A 447 6.07 5.75 17.83
C SER A 447 5.59 7.08 17.27
N ALA A 448 6.40 7.67 16.39
CA ALA A 448 6.04 8.83 15.61
C ALA A 448 6.65 8.73 14.20
N LEU A 449 5.91 9.27 13.24
CA LEU A 449 6.37 9.49 11.87
C LEU A 449 6.55 10.99 11.67
N LEU A 450 7.74 11.41 11.26
CA LEU A 450 8.03 12.78 10.85
C LEU A 450 8.15 12.82 9.33
N ASP A 451 7.58 13.85 8.72
CA ASP A 451 7.65 14.11 7.29
C ASP A 451 8.17 15.53 7.05
N GLN A 452 9.33 15.66 6.42
CA GLN A 452 9.98 16.92 6.11
C GLN A 452 10.02 17.14 4.60
N ALA A 453 9.32 18.15 4.11
CA ALA A 453 9.44 18.60 2.73
C ALA A 453 10.62 19.58 2.58
N TYR A 454 11.38 19.43 1.50
CA TYR A 454 12.45 20.33 1.10
C TYR A 454 11.98 21.12 -0.11
N GLU A 455 11.62 22.39 0.11
CA GLU A 455 11.01 23.22 -0.91
C GLU A 455 12.05 23.92 -1.81
N GLY A 456 11.61 24.32 -3.01
CA GLY A 456 12.40 25.11 -3.94
C GLY A 456 13.32 24.30 -4.87
N PRO A 457 14.09 24.99 -5.72
CA PRO A 457 14.93 24.35 -6.77
C PRO A 457 16.08 23.49 -6.20
N GLU A 458 16.52 23.77 -4.98
CA GLU A 458 17.62 23.10 -4.32
C GLU A 458 17.15 21.98 -3.37
N GLY A 459 15.83 21.81 -3.16
CA GLY A 459 15.28 20.89 -2.17
C GLY A 459 15.78 19.44 -2.30
N ALA A 460 15.91 18.92 -3.52
CA ALA A 460 16.46 17.58 -3.72
C ALA A 460 17.95 17.49 -3.33
N SER A 461 18.72 18.57 -3.55
CA SER A 461 20.13 18.66 -3.15
C SER A 461 20.25 18.74 -1.62
N ASP A 462 19.40 19.52 -0.96
CA ASP A 462 19.39 19.69 0.49
C ASP A 462 19.04 18.36 1.19
N MET A 463 18.04 17.64 0.69
CA MET A 463 17.68 16.30 1.17
C MET A 463 18.85 15.32 1.01
N SER A 464 19.52 15.32 -0.15
CA SER A 464 20.69 14.47 -0.39
C SER A 464 21.86 14.84 0.50
N ALA A 465 22.09 16.14 0.74
CA ALA A 465 23.14 16.62 1.64
C ALA A 465 22.88 16.21 3.09
N MET A 466 21.63 16.26 3.55
CA MET A 466 21.23 15.79 4.89
C MET A 466 21.56 14.30 5.05
N MET A 467 21.16 13.44 4.12
CA MET A 467 21.44 11.99 4.18
C MET A 467 22.94 11.69 4.09
N SER A 468 23.70 12.43 3.28
CA SER A 468 25.17 12.30 3.18
C SER A 468 25.85 12.72 4.49
N GLY A 469 25.40 13.83 5.08
CA GLY A 469 25.88 14.30 6.37
C GLY A 469 25.68 13.27 7.49
N LEU A 470 24.50 12.63 7.55
CA LEU A 470 24.24 11.54 8.50
C LEU A 470 25.14 10.30 8.28
N ARG A 471 25.56 10.04 7.03
CA ARG A 471 26.49 8.94 6.73
C ARG A 471 27.91 9.26 7.16
N GLU A 472 28.35 10.48 6.92
CA GLU A 472 29.72 10.92 7.22
C GLU A 472 29.91 11.25 8.70
N HIS A 473 28.90 11.85 9.33
CA HIS A 473 28.91 12.37 10.68
C HIS A 473 27.75 11.82 11.52
N ALA A 474 27.73 10.47 11.68
CA ALA A 474 26.68 9.82 12.46
C ALA A 474 26.66 10.34 13.90
N PRO A 475 25.44 10.67 14.44
CA PRO A 475 25.33 11.11 15.82
C PRO A 475 25.71 9.99 16.80
N GLU A 476 26.45 10.34 17.87
CA GLU A 476 26.75 9.42 18.97
C GLU A 476 25.53 9.23 19.90
N TYR A 477 24.63 10.20 19.93
CA TYR A 477 23.40 10.22 20.73
C TYR A 477 22.24 10.75 19.89
N ILE A 478 21.05 10.18 20.09
CA ILE A 478 19.78 10.75 19.61
C ILE A 478 18.88 10.87 20.84
N GLY A 479 18.33 12.08 21.08
CA GLY A 479 17.78 12.42 22.38
C GLY A 479 18.86 12.33 23.45
N ALA A 480 18.56 11.68 24.55
CA ALA A 480 19.52 11.42 25.62
C ALA A 480 20.14 10.02 25.57
N THR A 481 19.87 9.24 24.52
CA THR A 481 20.23 7.82 24.42
C THR A 481 21.38 7.62 23.44
N ALA A 482 22.40 6.86 23.86
CA ALA A 482 23.56 6.54 23.01
C ALA A 482 23.14 5.65 21.83
N VAL A 483 23.73 5.91 20.66
CA VAL A 483 23.62 5.03 19.48
C VAL A 483 24.48 3.80 19.71
N ALA A 484 23.87 2.63 19.75
CA ALA A 484 24.56 1.34 19.91
C ALA A 484 24.98 0.74 18.58
N GLU A 485 24.14 0.90 17.52
CA GLU A 485 24.40 0.34 16.19
C GLU A 485 23.85 1.28 15.11
N ARG A 486 24.54 1.34 13.97
CA ARG A 486 24.10 2.03 12.77
C ARG A 486 24.07 1.04 11.60
N ILE A 487 22.96 0.99 10.89
CA ILE A 487 22.80 0.18 9.69
C ILE A 487 22.54 1.12 8.51
N ASP A 488 23.37 1.00 7.46
CA ASP A 488 23.22 1.74 6.21
C ASP A 488 22.76 0.77 5.11
N TYR A 489 21.50 0.83 4.77
CA TYR A 489 20.91 -0.03 3.75
C TYR A 489 21.31 0.33 2.32
N ALA A 490 21.93 1.49 2.09
CA ALA A 490 22.46 1.87 0.76
C ALA A 490 23.59 0.96 0.26
N LYS A 491 24.16 0.13 1.14
CA LYS A 491 25.20 -0.87 0.80
C LYS A 491 24.65 -2.30 0.75
N GLY A 492 23.34 -2.43 0.81
CA GLY A 492 22.68 -3.69 1.06
C GLY A 492 22.99 -4.22 2.48
N ALA A 493 22.04 -4.79 3.14
CA ALA A 493 22.18 -5.36 4.49
C ALA A 493 21.63 -6.79 4.53
N PRO A 494 22.07 -7.64 5.48
CA PRO A 494 21.33 -8.85 5.79
C PRO A 494 19.88 -8.49 6.15
N MET A 495 18.91 -9.28 5.69
CA MET A 495 17.53 -9.12 6.12
C MET A 495 17.46 -9.36 7.63
N PRO A 496 16.91 -8.44 8.43
CA PRO A 496 16.71 -8.72 9.85
C PRO A 496 15.67 -9.83 10.02
N VAL A 497 16.03 -10.92 10.67
CA VAL A 497 15.16 -12.09 10.91
C VAL A 497 15.22 -12.46 12.39
N VAL A 498 14.04 -12.69 12.97
CA VAL A 498 13.89 -13.26 14.32
C VAL A 498 13.62 -14.76 14.15
N ASN A 499 14.24 -15.59 14.99
CA ASN A 499 14.15 -17.06 14.93
C ASN A 499 14.40 -17.64 13.52
N PRO A 500 15.52 -17.30 12.85
CA PRO A 500 15.74 -17.73 11.46
C PRO A 500 15.78 -19.27 11.37
N THR A 501 15.08 -19.81 10.38
CA THR A 501 15.13 -21.24 10.04
C THR A 501 16.26 -21.55 9.06
N ASP A 502 16.67 -20.54 8.27
CA ASP A 502 17.73 -20.62 7.27
C ASP A 502 18.66 -19.39 7.33
N GLU A 503 19.72 -19.36 6.50
CA GLU A 503 20.55 -18.14 6.39
C GLU A 503 19.72 -16.97 5.86
N PRO A 504 19.70 -15.81 6.56
CA PRO A 504 18.94 -14.66 6.13
C PRO A 504 19.37 -14.15 4.75
N GLN A 505 18.40 -13.88 3.89
CA GLN A 505 18.64 -13.24 2.60
C GLN A 505 19.21 -11.83 2.79
N ARG A 506 19.79 -11.27 1.74
CA ARG A 506 20.21 -9.87 1.73
C ARG A 506 19.08 -9.00 1.17
N LEU A 507 18.81 -7.90 1.86
CA LEU A 507 17.94 -6.84 1.33
C LEU A 507 18.62 -6.15 0.15
N PRO A 508 17.86 -5.71 -0.86
CA PRO A 508 18.35 -4.82 -1.91
C PRO A 508 18.95 -3.53 -1.33
N GLU A 509 19.74 -2.82 -2.14
CA GLU A 509 20.22 -1.49 -1.78
C GLU A 509 19.03 -0.51 -1.67
N ALA A 510 18.99 0.25 -0.57
CA ALA A 510 17.96 1.25 -0.32
C ALA A 510 18.53 2.44 0.44
N ASP A 511 18.12 3.65 0.06
CA ASP A 511 18.56 4.86 0.75
C ASP A 511 17.83 5.00 2.11
N VAL A 512 18.25 4.20 3.09
CA VAL A 512 17.74 4.19 4.45
C VAL A 512 18.90 4.09 5.42
N LEU A 513 18.83 4.86 6.51
CA LEU A 513 19.74 4.79 7.67
C LEU A 513 18.94 4.42 8.92
N GLU A 514 19.33 3.36 9.62
CA GLU A 514 18.77 2.96 10.90
C GLU A 514 19.79 3.20 12.02
N PHE A 515 19.33 3.82 13.10
CA PHE A 515 20.05 3.98 14.35
C PHE A 515 19.32 3.19 15.44
N ARG A 516 19.99 2.16 15.96
CA ARG A 516 19.54 1.39 17.13
C ARG A 516 20.19 1.95 18.37
N LEU A 517 19.37 2.28 19.35
CA LEU A 517 19.83 2.94 20.58
C LEU A 517 20.07 1.92 21.68
N ALA A 518 20.88 2.31 22.68
CA ALA A 518 21.32 1.43 23.77
C ALA A 518 20.17 0.92 24.66
N ASP A 519 19.03 1.63 24.68
CA ASP A 519 17.83 1.22 25.42
C ASP A 519 16.83 0.39 24.58
N GLY A 520 17.20 0.07 23.35
CA GLY A 520 16.39 -0.67 22.39
C GLY A 520 15.51 0.21 21.48
N SER A 521 15.40 1.52 21.75
CA SER A 521 14.71 2.46 20.85
C SER A 521 15.35 2.50 19.47
N ARG A 522 14.61 2.92 18.42
CA ARG A 522 15.09 2.97 17.04
C ARG A 522 14.68 4.26 16.34
N VAL A 523 15.55 4.78 15.49
CA VAL A 523 15.25 5.91 14.59
C VAL A 523 15.75 5.57 13.20
N LEU A 524 14.85 5.68 12.20
CA LEU A 524 15.20 5.42 10.81
C LEU A 524 14.93 6.67 9.98
N PHE A 525 15.87 7.02 9.10
CA PHE A 525 15.74 8.12 8.13
C PHE A 525 15.65 7.55 6.72
N ARG A 526 14.66 8.02 5.96
CA ARG A 526 14.41 7.57 4.58
C ARG A 526 13.97 8.73 3.70
N PRO A 527 14.74 9.11 2.67
CA PRO A 527 14.28 10.06 1.67
C PRO A 527 13.23 9.43 0.75
N SER A 528 12.36 10.25 0.19
CA SER A 528 11.45 9.82 -0.87
C SER A 528 12.20 9.68 -2.20
N GLY A 529 11.94 8.62 -2.95
CA GLY A 529 12.51 8.44 -4.29
C GLY A 529 11.85 9.29 -5.38
N THR A 530 10.67 9.89 -5.10
CA THR A 530 9.86 10.58 -6.11
C THR A 530 9.64 12.06 -5.83
N GLU A 531 9.80 12.50 -4.59
CA GLU A 531 9.57 13.86 -4.14
C GLU A 531 10.72 14.33 -3.24
N PRO A 532 11.03 15.63 -3.18
CA PRO A 532 12.04 16.15 -2.25
C PRO A 532 11.48 16.19 -0.82
N LYS A 533 11.29 15.02 -0.23
CA LYS A 533 10.81 14.80 1.14
C LYS A 533 11.63 13.72 1.82
N ALA A 534 11.88 13.86 3.10
CA ALA A 534 12.45 12.79 3.92
C ALA A 534 11.55 12.48 5.11
N LYS A 535 11.51 11.21 5.48
CA LYS A 535 10.77 10.70 6.62
C LYS A 535 11.72 10.26 7.73
N ALA A 536 11.32 10.47 8.98
CA ALA A 536 11.94 9.79 10.11
C ALA A 536 10.90 8.96 10.85
N TYR A 537 11.20 7.68 11.01
CA TYR A 537 10.41 6.73 11.81
C TYR A 537 11.08 6.62 13.18
N VAL A 538 10.36 7.00 14.22
CA VAL A 538 10.88 7.07 15.60
C VAL A 538 10.12 6.09 16.47
N PHE A 539 10.85 5.20 17.15
CA PHE A 539 10.30 4.20 18.06
C PHE A 539 11.02 4.27 19.40
N ALA A 540 10.27 4.57 20.44
CA ALA A 540 10.78 4.71 21.80
C ALA A 540 10.30 3.53 22.67
N LYS A 541 11.23 2.81 23.33
CA LYS A 541 10.94 1.74 24.28
C LYS A 541 10.98 2.26 25.70
N GLY A 542 9.94 1.99 26.49
CA GLY A 542 9.85 2.34 27.91
C GLY A 542 9.47 1.15 28.78
N ALA A 543 9.65 1.28 30.09
CA ALA A 543 9.16 0.32 31.06
C ALA A 543 7.64 0.46 31.27
N ASP A 544 7.10 1.64 30.99
CA ASP A 544 5.69 1.98 31.02
C ASP A 544 5.37 3.03 29.94
N ARG A 545 4.09 3.40 29.81
CA ARG A 545 3.61 4.35 28.82
C ARG A 545 4.25 5.73 28.99
N ASP A 546 4.28 6.25 30.21
CA ASP A 546 4.80 7.60 30.50
C ASP A 546 6.28 7.70 30.13
N GLU A 547 7.07 6.68 30.43
CA GLU A 547 8.49 6.63 30.06
C GLU A 547 8.67 6.54 28.54
N SER A 548 7.89 5.70 27.85
CA SER A 548 8.00 5.56 26.39
C SER A 548 7.61 6.85 25.66
N GLU A 549 6.55 7.54 26.11
CA GLU A 549 6.11 8.83 25.55
C GLU A 549 7.13 9.96 25.84
N ALA A 550 7.70 10.02 27.04
CA ALA A 550 8.74 11.00 27.38
C ALA A 550 10.00 10.81 26.52
N LYS A 551 10.43 9.55 26.32
CA LYS A 551 11.54 9.22 25.42
C LYS A 551 11.20 9.57 23.97
N LEU A 552 10.00 9.24 23.51
CA LEU A 552 9.55 9.57 22.16
C LEU A 552 9.66 11.07 21.90
N ALA A 553 9.19 11.90 22.82
CA ALA A 553 9.25 13.35 22.67
C ALA A 553 10.69 13.86 22.50
N ALA A 554 11.66 13.31 23.25
CA ALA A 554 13.06 13.67 23.13
C ALA A 554 13.68 13.21 21.80
N LEU A 555 13.37 11.97 21.36
CA LEU A 555 13.86 11.42 20.10
C LEU A 555 13.28 12.18 18.89
N VAL A 556 11.99 12.52 18.94
CA VAL A 556 11.30 13.31 17.91
C VAL A 556 11.93 14.70 17.76
N ALA A 557 12.25 15.38 18.87
CA ALA A 557 12.90 16.69 18.82
C ALA A 557 14.26 16.64 18.09
N ASP A 558 15.07 15.63 18.39
CA ASP A 558 16.36 15.45 17.75
C ASP A 558 16.23 14.99 16.28
N ALA A 559 15.36 14.02 15.99
CA ALA A 559 15.10 13.57 14.62
C ALA A 559 14.61 14.71 13.73
N LYS A 560 13.75 15.59 14.26
CA LYS A 560 13.30 16.79 13.56
C LYS A 560 14.45 17.76 13.27
N SER A 561 15.31 18.01 14.26
CA SER A 561 16.51 18.86 14.08
C SER A 561 17.46 18.31 13.02
N ILE A 562 17.60 16.99 12.94
CA ILE A 562 18.39 16.30 11.91
C ILE A 562 17.76 16.51 10.51
N LEU A 563 16.45 16.26 10.38
CA LEU A 563 15.73 16.45 9.12
C LEU A 563 15.81 17.90 8.62
N GLU A 564 15.82 18.88 9.50
CA GLU A 564 15.94 20.31 9.19
C GLU A 564 17.40 20.74 8.85
N GLY A 565 18.37 19.83 8.93
CA GLY A 565 19.78 20.12 8.65
C GLY A 565 20.46 20.99 9.72
N ASN A 566 19.92 21.03 10.94
CA ASN A 566 20.43 21.84 12.06
C ASN A 566 21.48 21.09 12.91
N ARG A 567 21.84 19.87 12.53
CA ARG A 567 22.85 19.02 13.20
C ARG A 567 23.82 18.39 12.23
#